data_c2a4a575ee222cb611237c2dd9e0b45e
#
_entry.id   c2a4a575ee222cb611237c2dd9e0b45e
#
_cell.length_a   1.000
_cell.length_b   1.000
_cell.length_c   1.000
_cell.angle_alpha   90.00
_cell.angle_beta   90.00
_cell.angle_gamma   90.00
#
_symmetry.space_group_name_H-M   'P 1'
#
loop_
_entity.id
_entity.type
_entity.pdbx_description
1 polymer ?
#
loop_
_entity_poly.entity_id
_entity_poly.type
_entity_poly.pdbx_seq_one_letter_code
_entity_poly.pdbx_strand_id
1 'polypeptide(L)'
;GKILNIKILDKTWIIQIKTSKKFNKFLVEKASININGVSLTVSKKKSKFFEINIIPHTLKLTNLKNLKENDLVNIEFDIFGKYLHDINN
;
A
#
# COMPACT_ATOMS: atom_id res chain seq x y z
N GLY A 1 3.17 -7.69 -5.19
CA GLY A 1 2.27 -6.81 -5.93
C GLY A 1 2.92 -6.14 -7.10
N LYS A 2 2.10 -5.54 -7.92
CA LYS A 2 2.56 -4.84 -9.12
C LYS A 2 2.02 -3.42 -9.12
N ILE A 3 2.89 -2.45 -9.37
CA ILE A 3 2.48 -1.05 -9.47
C ILE A 3 1.75 -0.84 -10.79
N LEU A 4 0.49 -0.40 -10.70
CA LEU A 4 -0.33 -0.12 -11.88
C LEU A 4 -0.16 1.31 -12.34
N ASN A 5 -0.11 2.27 -11.41
CA ASN A 5 -0.09 3.69 -11.73
C ASN A 5 0.53 4.48 -10.59
N ILE A 6 1.25 5.53 -10.92
CA ILE A 6 1.79 6.48 -9.96
C ILE A 6 1.32 7.87 -10.38
N LYS A 7 0.59 8.54 -9.49
CA LYS A 7 0.11 9.89 -9.71
C LYS A 7 0.71 10.80 -8.65
N ILE A 8 1.19 11.96 -9.06
CA ILE A 8 1.79 12.92 -8.13
C ILE A 8 0.84 14.11 -7.98
N LEU A 9 0.45 14.39 -6.73
CA LEU A 9 -0.44 15.49 -6.40
C LEU A 9 0.16 16.26 -5.24
N ASP A 10 0.55 17.51 -5.46
CA ASP A 10 1.19 18.35 -4.45
C ASP A 10 2.37 17.65 -3.78
N LYS A 11 3.23 17.02 -4.60
CA LYS A 11 4.42 16.28 -4.15
C LYS A 11 4.10 14.99 -3.39
N THR A 12 2.84 14.68 -3.13
CA THR A 12 2.42 13.39 -2.57
C THR A 12 2.22 12.40 -3.72
N TRP A 13 2.78 11.21 -3.56
CA TRP A 13 2.61 10.15 -4.55
C TRP A 13 1.42 9.30 -4.18
N ILE A 14 0.52 9.12 -5.14
CA ILE A 14 -0.63 8.22 -5.02
C ILE A 14 -0.33 7.03 -5.91
N ILE A 15 -0.15 5.86 -5.30
CA ILE A 15 0.27 4.66 -6.02
C ILE A 15 -0.85 3.63 -5.98
N GLN A 16 -1.23 3.13 -7.15
CA GLN A 16 -2.19 2.05 -7.29
C GLN A 16 -1.44 0.74 -7.45
N ILE A 17 -1.75 -0.23 -6.63
CA ILE A 17 -1.04 -1.52 -6.59
C ILE A 17 -2.04 -2.66 -6.72
N LYS A 18 -1.72 -3.60 -7.62
CA LYS A 18 -2.48 -4.83 -7.81
C LYS A 18 -1.78 -5.98 -7.08
N THR A 19 -2.55 -6.80 -6.39
CA THR A 19 -2.05 -8.02 -5.76
C THR A 19 -3.04 -9.15 -5.99
N SER A 20 -2.64 -10.37 -5.62
CA SER A 20 -3.50 -11.55 -5.77
C SER A 20 -4.79 -11.40 -4.97
N LYS A 21 -5.91 -11.86 -5.53
CA LYS A 21 -7.22 -11.82 -4.88
C LYS A 21 -7.24 -12.52 -3.52
N LYS A 22 -6.39 -13.51 -3.31
CA LYS A 22 -6.33 -14.23 -2.03
C LYS A 22 -5.94 -13.34 -0.86
N PHE A 23 -5.34 -12.17 -1.14
CA PHE A 23 -4.94 -11.22 -0.09
C PHE A 23 -5.95 -10.10 0.15
N ASN A 24 -7.07 -10.09 -0.59
CA ASN A 24 -8.07 -9.02 -0.45
C ASN A 24 -8.60 -8.88 0.96
N LYS A 25 -8.69 -9.96 1.72
CA LYS A 25 -9.18 -9.93 3.10
C LYS A 25 -8.29 -9.12 4.04
N PHE A 26 -7.04 -8.88 3.67
CA PHE A 26 -6.10 -8.07 4.46
C PHE A 26 -6.06 -6.62 4.02
N LEU A 27 -6.66 -6.30 2.88
CA LEU A 27 -6.59 -4.99 2.25
C LEU A 27 -7.88 -4.22 2.50
N VAL A 28 -7.95 -3.57 3.65
CA VAL A 28 -9.06 -2.68 3.99
C VAL A 28 -8.52 -1.26 4.12
N GLU A 29 -9.39 -0.27 3.91
CA GLU A 29 -8.99 1.12 4.07
C GLU A 29 -8.47 1.35 5.49
N LYS A 30 -7.40 2.14 5.58
CA LYS A 30 -6.68 2.47 6.82
C LYS A 30 -5.87 1.32 7.41
N ALA A 31 -5.84 0.15 6.76
CA ALA A 31 -4.98 -0.94 7.21
C ALA A 31 -3.50 -0.58 7.01
N SER A 32 -2.66 -1.09 7.89
CA SER A 32 -1.20 -0.93 7.77
C SER A 32 -0.63 -2.05 6.91
N ILE A 33 0.27 -1.69 6.01
CA ILE A 33 1.00 -2.65 5.19
C ILE A 33 2.45 -2.19 5.07
N ASN A 34 3.34 -3.11 4.73
CA ASN A 34 4.72 -2.78 4.38
C ASN A 34 4.93 -3.01 2.89
N ILE A 35 5.45 -2.00 2.22
CA ILE A 35 5.84 -2.09 0.82
C ILE A 35 7.36 -1.96 0.77
N ASN A 36 8.03 -3.02 0.30
CA ASN A 36 9.50 -3.06 0.26
C ASN A 36 10.12 -2.67 1.61
N GLY A 37 9.50 -3.10 2.71
CA GLY A 37 9.99 -2.83 4.05
C GLY A 37 9.57 -1.50 4.66
N VAL A 38 8.82 -0.67 3.93
CA VAL A 38 8.36 0.63 4.43
C VAL A 38 6.91 0.52 4.89
N SER A 39 6.64 0.93 6.13
CA SER A 39 5.29 0.90 6.70
C SER A 39 4.43 2.02 6.11
N LEU A 40 3.29 1.64 5.54
CA LEU A 40 2.37 2.56 4.87
C LEU A 40 0.94 2.22 5.24
N THR A 41 0.02 3.10 4.86
CA THR A 41 -1.40 2.92 5.14
C THR A 41 -2.17 2.83 3.83
N VAL A 42 -3.11 1.89 3.76
CA VAL A 42 -4.01 1.77 2.61
C VAL A 42 -4.99 2.94 2.65
N SER A 43 -4.94 3.80 1.63
CA SER A 43 -5.84 4.96 1.56
C SER A 43 -7.19 4.61 0.93
N LYS A 44 -7.20 3.74 -0.07
CA LYS A 44 -8.43 3.29 -0.74
C LYS A 44 -8.31 1.84 -1.15
N LYS A 45 -9.43 1.11 -1.10
CA LYS A 45 -9.52 -0.26 -1.58
C LYS A 45 -10.58 -0.35 -2.67
N LYS A 46 -10.17 -0.81 -3.84
CA LYS A 46 -11.05 -1.08 -4.98
C LYS A 46 -11.07 -2.59 -5.28
N SER A 47 -11.92 -3.01 -6.20
CA SER A 47 -12.07 -4.44 -6.49
C SER A 47 -10.82 -5.06 -7.12
N LYS A 48 -10.05 -4.29 -7.89
CA LYS A 48 -8.91 -4.79 -8.66
C LYS A 48 -7.56 -4.26 -8.18
N PHE A 49 -7.55 -3.25 -7.31
CA PHE A 49 -6.32 -2.65 -6.80
C PHE A 49 -6.59 -1.92 -5.50
N PHE A 50 -5.52 -1.53 -4.83
CA PHE A 50 -5.60 -0.63 -3.69
C PHE A 50 -4.68 0.55 -3.91
N GLU A 51 -4.91 1.63 -3.19
CA GLU A 51 -4.09 2.83 -3.25
C GLU A 51 -3.38 3.09 -1.95
N ILE A 52 -2.14 3.58 -2.06
CA ILE A 52 -1.38 4.13 -0.94
C ILE A 52 -0.97 5.55 -1.31
N ASN A 53 -0.86 6.40 -0.29
CA ASN A 53 -0.37 7.76 -0.45
C ASN A 53 0.97 7.87 0.25
N ILE A 54 1.98 8.35 -0.46
CA ILE A 54 3.31 8.51 0.11
C ILE A 54 3.62 10.00 0.17
N ILE A 55 3.72 10.52 1.40
CA ILE A 55 4.01 11.94 1.62
C ILE A 55 5.48 12.25 1.29
N PRO A 56 5.81 13.52 0.97
CA PRO A 56 7.18 13.87 0.57
C PRO A 56 8.25 13.49 1.59
N HIS A 57 7.95 13.58 2.87
CA HIS A 57 8.90 13.20 3.92
C HIS A 57 9.31 11.73 3.80
N THR A 58 8.33 10.84 3.60
CA THR A 58 8.58 9.40 3.44
C THR A 58 9.36 9.12 2.16
N LEU A 59 9.04 9.82 1.07
CA LEU A 59 9.78 9.69 -0.18
C LEU A 59 11.24 10.09 0.00
N LYS A 60 11.50 11.12 0.79
CA LYS A 60 12.86 11.61 1.05
C LYS A 60 13.68 10.62 1.86
N LEU A 61 13.06 9.95 2.84
CA LEU A 61 13.75 9.05 3.77
C LEU A 61 13.86 7.61 3.29
N THR A 62 13.20 7.26 2.19
CA THR A 62 13.16 5.88 1.70
C THR A 62 13.55 5.84 0.23
N ASN A 63 13.71 4.63 -0.29
CA ASN A 63 13.96 4.43 -1.72
C ASN A 63 12.68 4.27 -2.54
N LEU A 64 11.52 4.56 -1.97
CA LEU A 64 10.24 4.43 -2.68
C LEU A 64 10.15 5.38 -3.88
N LYS A 65 10.88 6.49 -3.86
CA LYS A 65 10.96 7.42 -4.99
C LYS A 65 11.49 6.76 -6.27
N ASN A 66 12.15 5.61 -6.17
CA ASN A 66 12.69 4.89 -7.32
C ASN A 66 11.66 3.96 -7.97
N LEU A 67 10.47 3.83 -7.38
CA LEU A 67 9.43 2.97 -7.93
C LEU A 67 8.88 3.54 -9.24
N LYS A 68 8.53 2.63 -10.15
CA LYS A 68 7.99 2.97 -11.46
C LYS A 68 6.78 2.10 -11.74
N GLU A 69 5.94 2.55 -12.68
CA GLU A 69 4.81 1.74 -13.15
C GLU A 69 5.34 0.41 -13.67
N ASN A 70 4.58 -0.64 -13.40
CA ASN A 70 4.89 -2.04 -13.71
C ASN A 70 5.97 -2.68 -12.85
N ASP A 71 6.60 -1.95 -11.92
CA ASP A 71 7.52 -2.56 -10.98
C ASP A 71 6.79 -3.56 -10.06
N LEU A 72 7.49 -4.60 -9.68
CA LEU A 72 7.01 -5.53 -8.65
C LEU A 72 7.49 -5.05 -7.30
N VAL A 73 6.63 -5.19 -6.29
CA VAL A 73 6.95 -4.79 -4.93
C VAL A 73 6.64 -5.93 -3.97
N ASN A 74 7.39 -6.01 -2.89
CA ASN A 74 7.13 -6.92 -1.80
C ASN A 74 6.10 -6.29 -0.86
N ILE A 75 5.06 -7.04 -0.52
CA ILE A 75 3.98 -6.56 0.34
C ILE A 75 3.89 -7.48 1.54
N GLU A 76 3.92 -6.89 2.74
CA GLU A 76 3.65 -7.61 3.98
C GLU A 76 2.40 -7.00 4.60
N PHE A 77 1.45 -7.86 4.97
CA PHE A 77 0.18 -7.44 5.54
C PHE A 77 0.24 -7.49 7.07
N ASP A 78 -0.43 -6.55 7.72
CA ASP A 78 -0.56 -6.55 9.17
C ASP A 78 -1.63 -7.56 9.59
N ILE A 79 -1.26 -8.83 9.62
CA ILE A 79 -2.16 -9.92 9.98
C ILE A 79 -2.54 -9.84 11.45
N PHE A 80 -1.61 -9.43 12.30
CA PHE A 80 -1.89 -9.30 13.73
C PHE A 80 -2.90 -8.19 14.01
N GLY A 81 -2.77 -7.04 13.37
CA GLY A 81 -3.73 -5.96 13.50
C GLY A 81 -5.11 -6.37 13.01
N LYS A 82 -5.17 -7.09 11.90
CA LYS A 82 -6.42 -7.63 11.39
C LYS A 82 -7.08 -8.57 12.39
N TYR A 83 -6.30 -9.44 13.00
CA TYR A 83 -6.80 -10.39 14.01
C TYR A 83 -7.38 -9.65 15.21
N LEU A 84 -6.68 -8.64 15.72
CA LEU A 84 -7.19 -7.85 16.85
C LEU A 84 -8.48 -7.12 16.51
N HIS A 85 -8.58 -6.59 15.30
CA HIS A 85 -9.78 -5.93 14.81
C HIS A 85 -10.96 -6.91 14.80
N ASP A 86 -10.75 -8.11 14.30
CA ASP A 86 -11.80 -9.13 14.22
C ASP A 86 -12.28 -9.58 15.60
N ILE A 87 -11.37 -9.65 16.58
CA ILE A 87 -11.74 -9.99 17.96
C ILE A 87 -12.58 -8.91 18.59
N ASN A 88 -12.27 -7.65 18.36
CA ASN A 88 -12.93 -6.51 18.99
C ASN A 88 -14.27 -6.14 18.33
N ASN A 89 -14.55 -6.70 17.19
CA ASN A 89 -15.82 -6.52 16.51
C ASN A 89 -16.73 -7.73 16.65
#